data_53ef9c9eda1d0f96a3c6f29e37828f89
#
_entry.id   53ef9c9eda1d0f96a3c6f29e37828f89
#
_cell.length_a   1.000
_cell.length_b   1.000
_cell.length_c   1.000
_cell.angle_alpha   90.00
_cell.angle_beta   90.00
_cell.angle_gamma   90.00
#
_symmetry.space_group_name_H-M   'P 1'
#
loop_
_entity.id
_entity.type
_entity.pdbx_description
1 polymer ?
#
loop_
_entity_poly.entity_id
_entity_poly.type
_entity_poly.pdbx_seq_one_letter_code
_entity_poly.pdbx_strand_id
1 'polypeptide(L)'
;LHLGKRARAETAIGQDSVSLSTTAFNVARRAFPDLPDRRIMFVGAGEMARLASTYLTEAGVNDIVVSSRSREHARALAEACGGRVCADGSFYEELACADVVFSMTSSRECVICADELSAARDRAGMQGRACVIVDEAVPRDVEDACADIDGVRLYNLEALASIVDEGMAERVASVGDVERLIAEAEESFFAWMQQRNVVPTIKAIYAKGEAAVDAELSRAMRSLTSVRGEEVSDDERAVLEAFGSSIMKKILHGPTIRLRKESSSADSYYYTGAARYLFGIETFPLGTHHHACGTACRSGLPCPVGVDESHREVCSSRGIAHA
;
A
#
# COMPACT_ATOMS: atom_id res chain seq x y z
N LEU A 1 4.64 -3.26 3.10
CA LEU A 1 4.50 -1.84 3.48
C LEU A 1 5.09 -0.87 2.44
N HIS A 2 6.25 -1.15 1.84
CA HIS A 2 6.89 -0.26 0.85
C HIS A 2 6.06 -0.14 -0.44
N LEU A 3 5.59 -1.26 -1.00
CA LEU A 3 4.78 -1.29 -2.22
C LEU A 3 3.48 -0.47 -2.09
N GLY A 4 2.76 -0.60 -0.98
CA GLY A 4 1.54 0.18 -0.76
C GLY A 4 1.79 1.69 -0.61
N LYS A 5 2.97 2.11 -0.13
CA LYS A 5 3.37 3.52 -0.13
C LYS A 5 3.69 4.01 -1.55
N ARG A 6 4.39 3.19 -2.34
CA ARG A 6 4.68 3.50 -3.75
C ARG A 6 3.39 3.63 -4.56
N ALA A 7 2.48 2.66 -4.45
CA ALA A 7 1.21 2.69 -5.16
C ALA A 7 0.43 3.99 -4.87
N ARG A 8 0.35 4.42 -3.60
CA ARG A 8 -0.31 5.68 -3.24
C ARG A 8 0.42 6.95 -3.68
N ALA A 9 1.75 6.89 -3.84
CA ALA A 9 2.54 8.05 -4.23
C ALA A 9 2.68 8.19 -5.75
N GLU A 10 2.74 7.05 -6.47
CA GLU A 10 3.04 7.00 -7.90
C GLU A 10 1.79 6.85 -8.78
N THR A 11 0.61 6.58 -8.17
CA THR A 11 -0.65 6.42 -8.92
C THR A 11 -1.80 7.22 -8.31
N ALA A 12 -2.85 7.47 -9.07
CA ALA A 12 -4.05 8.16 -8.60
C ALA A 12 -4.89 7.33 -7.59
N ILE A 13 -4.55 6.07 -7.32
CA ILE A 13 -5.33 5.19 -6.43
C ILE A 13 -5.39 5.69 -4.98
N GLY A 14 -4.39 6.48 -4.56
CA GLY A 14 -4.30 7.06 -3.23
C GLY A 14 -4.85 8.49 -3.11
N GLN A 15 -5.27 9.07 -4.23
CA GLN A 15 -5.79 10.42 -4.28
C GLN A 15 -7.30 10.42 -4.07
N ASP A 16 -7.78 11.41 -3.35
CA ASP A 16 -9.17 11.72 -3.01
C ASP A 16 -9.95 10.61 -2.27
N SER A 17 -10.68 11.04 -1.25
CA SER A 17 -11.49 10.14 -0.43
C SER A 17 -12.90 10.00 -1.00
N VAL A 18 -13.52 8.84 -0.75
CA VAL A 18 -14.79 8.39 -1.33
C VAL A 18 -16.01 8.87 -0.53
N SER A 19 -15.83 9.67 0.54
CA SER A 19 -16.95 10.18 1.32
C SER A 19 -17.34 11.61 0.94
N LEU A 20 -18.64 11.92 0.94
CA LEU A 20 -19.15 13.26 0.66
C LEU A 20 -18.50 14.33 1.53
N SER A 21 -18.38 14.10 2.84
CA SER A 21 -17.77 15.05 3.77
C SER A 21 -16.28 15.32 3.48
N THR A 22 -15.54 14.31 3.05
CA THR A 22 -14.14 14.51 2.68
C THR A 22 -14.03 15.22 1.32
N THR A 23 -14.98 14.96 0.42
CA THR A 23 -15.07 15.68 -0.87
C THR A 23 -15.41 17.14 -0.64
N ALA A 24 -16.34 17.46 0.25
CA ALA A 24 -16.67 18.82 0.67
C ALA A 24 -15.44 19.57 1.21
N PHE A 25 -14.67 18.93 2.10
CA PHE A 25 -13.42 19.49 2.60
C PHE A 25 -12.38 19.69 1.49
N ASN A 26 -12.23 18.72 0.58
CA ASN A 26 -11.29 18.84 -0.54
C ASN A 26 -11.67 19.96 -1.51
N VAL A 27 -12.95 20.19 -1.75
CA VAL A 27 -13.43 21.33 -2.54
C VAL A 27 -13.00 22.65 -1.90
N ALA A 28 -13.19 22.78 -0.59
CA ALA A 28 -12.76 23.98 0.15
C ALA A 28 -11.22 24.17 0.05
N ARG A 29 -10.44 23.11 0.25
CA ARG A 29 -8.98 23.12 0.18
C ARG A 29 -8.45 23.43 -1.23
N ARG A 30 -9.12 22.95 -2.28
CA ARG A 30 -8.76 23.27 -3.68
C ARG A 30 -9.05 24.73 -4.03
N ALA A 31 -10.14 25.28 -3.49
CA ALA A 31 -10.50 26.68 -3.70
C ALA A 31 -9.57 27.63 -2.92
N PHE A 32 -9.13 27.22 -1.75
CA PHE A 32 -8.28 27.98 -0.85
C PHE A 32 -7.08 27.15 -0.38
N PRO A 33 -5.94 27.23 -1.08
CA PRO A 33 -4.70 26.55 -0.66
C PRO A 33 -4.19 27.00 0.72
N ASP A 34 -4.56 28.23 1.12
CA ASP A 34 -4.31 28.86 2.42
C ASP A 34 -5.50 28.72 3.39
N LEU A 35 -6.20 27.58 3.34
CA LEU A 35 -7.40 27.30 4.15
C LEU A 35 -7.25 27.58 5.66
N PRO A 36 -6.08 27.37 6.32
CA PRO A 36 -5.89 27.74 7.72
C PRO A 36 -6.16 29.20 8.06
N ASP A 37 -5.94 30.11 7.10
CA ASP A 37 -6.10 31.57 7.27
C ASP A 37 -7.49 32.08 6.84
N ARG A 38 -8.41 31.12 6.50
CA ARG A 38 -9.73 31.44 5.97
C ARG A 38 -10.80 31.36 7.05
N ARG A 39 -11.83 32.21 6.88
CA ARG A 39 -13.01 32.15 7.73
C ARG A 39 -13.98 31.08 7.24
N ILE A 40 -14.28 30.15 8.11
CA ILE A 40 -15.18 29.05 7.85
C ILE A 40 -16.49 29.25 8.65
N MET A 41 -17.63 29.07 8.03
CA MET A 41 -18.93 29.10 8.72
C MET A 41 -19.65 27.77 8.60
N PHE A 42 -20.06 27.23 9.76
CA PHE A 42 -21.00 26.11 9.82
C PHE A 42 -22.42 26.63 10.01
N VAL A 43 -23.32 26.21 9.13
CA VAL A 43 -24.76 26.39 9.24
C VAL A 43 -25.38 25.04 9.57
N GLY A 44 -25.69 24.82 10.85
CA GLY A 44 -26.00 23.53 11.44
C GLY A 44 -24.89 23.04 12.35
N ALA A 45 -25.26 22.29 13.39
CA ALA A 45 -24.31 21.74 14.39
C ALA A 45 -24.64 20.28 14.68
N GLY A 46 -25.01 19.51 13.65
CA GLY A 46 -25.29 18.09 13.70
C GLY A 46 -24.01 17.21 13.63
N GLU A 47 -24.20 15.93 13.46
CA GLU A 47 -23.10 14.95 13.42
C GLU A 47 -22.18 15.18 12.21
N MET A 48 -22.73 15.53 11.04
CA MET A 48 -21.93 15.83 9.85
C MET A 48 -21.05 17.06 10.05
N ALA A 49 -21.58 18.13 10.67
CA ALA A 49 -20.78 19.31 11.01
C ALA A 49 -19.65 19.01 12.00
N ARG A 50 -19.89 18.10 12.96
CA ARG A 50 -18.84 17.64 13.90
C ARG A 50 -17.73 16.86 13.16
N LEU A 51 -18.10 16.01 12.21
CA LEU A 51 -17.12 15.27 11.40
C LEU A 51 -16.30 16.24 10.53
N ALA A 52 -16.95 17.16 9.82
CA ALA A 52 -16.28 18.16 9.00
C ALA A 52 -15.38 19.07 9.81
N SER A 53 -15.79 19.46 11.04
CA SER A 53 -14.95 20.30 11.93
C SER A 53 -13.67 19.60 12.35
N THR A 54 -13.63 18.28 12.47
CA THR A 54 -12.40 17.52 12.77
C THR A 54 -11.36 17.71 11.65
N TYR A 55 -11.77 17.58 10.38
CA TYR A 55 -10.86 17.78 9.24
C TYR A 55 -10.32 19.21 9.17
N LEU A 56 -11.16 20.22 9.50
CA LEU A 56 -10.74 21.63 9.50
C LEU A 56 -9.74 21.92 10.65
N THR A 57 -10.00 21.35 11.82
CA THR A 57 -9.10 21.48 12.98
C THR A 57 -7.73 20.84 12.70
N GLU A 58 -7.73 19.62 12.11
CA GLU A 58 -6.50 18.94 11.68
C GLU A 58 -5.73 19.72 10.60
N ALA A 59 -6.46 20.47 9.75
CA ALA A 59 -5.86 21.35 8.76
C ALA A 59 -5.35 22.68 9.35
N GLY A 60 -5.59 22.96 10.64
CA GLY A 60 -5.10 24.16 11.33
C GLY A 60 -5.97 25.40 11.14
N VAL A 61 -7.24 25.26 10.75
CA VAL A 61 -8.19 26.37 10.63
C VAL A 61 -8.52 26.92 12.02
N ASN A 62 -8.44 28.26 12.17
CA ASN A 62 -8.61 28.92 13.48
C ASN A 62 -9.82 29.87 13.53
N ASP A 63 -10.34 30.38 12.40
CA ASP A 63 -11.51 31.28 12.36
C ASP A 63 -12.75 30.51 11.93
N ILE A 64 -13.40 29.85 12.89
CA ILE A 64 -14.61 29.04 12.69
C ILE A 64 -15.80 29.69 13.39
N VAL A 65 -16.88 29.91 12.63
CA VAL A 65 -18.15 30.43 13.13
C VAL A 65 -19.21 29.36 13.02
N VAL A 66 -19.98 29.16 14.08
CA VAL A 66 -21.02 28.15 14.10
C VAL A 66 -22.39 28.80 14.30
N SER A 67 -23.30 28.60 13.37
CA SER A 67 -24.71 28.97 13.46
C SER A 67 -25.60 27.73 13.54
N SER A 68 -26.51 27.68 14.51
CA SER A 68 -27.50 26.62 14.61
C SER A 68 -28.72 27.11 15.37
N ARG A 69 -29.90 26.56 15.06
CA ARG A 69 -31.14 26.82 15.83
C ARG A 69 -30.99 26.45 17.32
N SER A 70 -30.27 25.37 17.62
CA SER A 70 -29.92 25.00 18.98
C SER A 70 -28.63 25.68 19.38
N ARG A 71 -28.72 26.64 20.31
CA ARG A 71 -27.54 27.31 20.88
C ARG A 71 -26.63 26.35 21.64
N GLU A 72 -27.20 25.33 22.27
CA GLU A 72 -26.44 24.29 22.97
C GLU A 72 -25.56 23.51 22.00
N HIS A 73 -26.13 23.04 20.87
CA HIS A 73 -25.35 22.33 19.84
C HIS A 73 -24.33 23.25 19.18
N ALA A 74 -24.67 24.51 18.93
CA ALA A 74 -23.71 25.48 18.37
C ALA A 74 -22.50 25.69 19.30
N ARG A 75 -22.73 25.84 20.62
CA ARG A 75 -21.66 25.96 21.61
C ARG A 75 -20.79 24.72 21.68
N ALA A 76 -21.42 23.53 21.76
CA ALA A 76 -20.67 22.27 21.81
C ALA A 76 -19.76 22.07 20.58
N LEU A 77 -20.24 22.41 19.39
CA LEU A 77 -19.44 22.34 18.17
C LEU A 77 -18.32 23.39 18.16
N ALA A 78 -18.64 24.65 18.52
CA ALA A 78 -17.67 25.74 18.58
C ALA A 78 -16.53 25.43 19.58
N GLU A 79 -16.86 24.91 20.78
CA GLU A 79 -15.87 24.48 21.77
C GLU A 79 -15.00 23.33 21.24
N ALA A 80 -15.60 22.37 20.53
CA ALA A 80 -14.87 21.21 19.99
C ALA A 80 -13.85 21.60 18.90
N CYS A 81 -14.15 22.64 18.10
CA CYS A 81 -13.28 23.07 16.99
C CYS A 81 -12.50 24.37 17.28
N GLY A 82 -12.57 24.91 18.52
CA GLY A 82 -11.90 26.16 18.86
C GLY A 82 -12.50 27.40 18.18
N GLY A 83 -13.74 27.29 17.72
CA GLY A 83 -14.46 28.36 17.03
C GLY A 83 -15.35 29.20 17.98
N ARG A 84 -16.21 30.00 17.37
CA ARG A 84 -17.19 30.85 18.10
C ARG A 84 -18.62 30.65 17.57
N VAL A 85 -19.58 30.91 18.40
CA VAL A 85 -20.99 30.89 18.02
C VAL A 85 -21.37 32.21 17.33
N CYS A 86 -22.12 32.12 16.23
CA CYS A 86 -22.71 33.27 15.57
C CYS A 86 -23.63 34.01 16.53
N ALA A 87 -23.48 35.36 16.60
CA ALA A 87 -24.33 36.18 17.43
C ALA A 87 -25.75 36.26 16.89
N ASP A 88 -26.72 36.52 17.78
CA ASP A 88 -28.10 36.67 17.37
C ASP A 88 -28.25 37.90 16.43
N GLY A 89 -28.93 37.67 15.31
CA GLY A 89 -29.14 38.69 14.28
C GLY A 89 -27.97 38.90 13.33
N SER A 90 -26.79 38.31 13.55
CA SER A 90 -25.61 38.48 12.69
C SER A 90 -25.40 37.41 11.66
N PHE A 91 -26.40 36.58 11.39
CA PHE A 91 -26.27 35.42 10.50
C PHE A 91 -25.77 35.80 9.11
N TYR A 92 -26.42 36.70 8.42
CA TYR A 92 -26.03 37.12 7.07
C TYR A 92 -24.77 37.96 7.04
N GLU A 93 -24.46 38.69 8.14
CA GLU A 93 -23.20 39.45 8.27
C GLU A 93 -21.99 38.52 8.34
N GLU A 94 -22.10 37.44 9.15
CA GLU A 94 -21.05 36.44 9.25
C GLU A 94 -20.95 35.61 7.95
N LEU A 95 -22.09 35.26 7.36
CA LEU A 95 -22.16 34.55 6.11
C LEU A 95 -21.51 35.32 4.95
N ALA A 96 -21.75 36.61 4.86
CA ALA A 96 -21.16 37.49 3.85
C ALA A 96 -19.63 37.54 3.93
N CYS A 97 -19.08 37.41 5.14
CA CYS A 97 -17.65 37.51 5.41
C CYS A 97 -16.94 36.13 5.37
N ALA A 98 -17.69 35.04 5.26
CA ALA A 98 -17.12 33.69 5.21
C ALA A 98 -16.46 33.42 3.85
N ASP A 99 -15.29 32.75 3.87
CA ASP A 99 -14.63 32.24 2.68
C ASP A 99 -15.20 30.86 2.29
N VAL A 100 -15.54 30.04 3.31
CA VAL A 100 -16.18 28.74 3.10
C VAL A 100 -17.37 28.60 4.04
N VAL A 101 -18.48 28.11 3.50
CA VAL A 101 -19.70 27.83 4.26
C VAL A 101 -20.06 26.35 4.09
N PHE A 102 -20.24 25.65 5.20
CA PHE A 102 -20.80 24.31 5.21
C PHE A 102 -22.22 24.35 5.77
N SER A 103 -23.23 24.10 4.92
CA SER A 103 -24.62 24.05 5.33
C SER A 103 -25.07 22.60 5.48
N MET A 104 -25.50 22.25 6.69
CA MET A 104 -25.78 20.87 7.10
C MET A 104 -26.92 20.86 8.13
N THR A 105 -28.06 21.54 7.79
CA THR A 105 -29.18 21.59 8.72
C THR A 105 -30.22 20.48 8.41
N SER A 106 -31.16 20.31 9.29
CA SER A 106 -32.37 19.50 9.09
C SER A 106 -33.58 20.40 8.86
N SER A 107 -33.39 21.59 8.32
CA SER A 107 -34.51 22.51 7.99
C SER A 107 -35.34 21.93 6.85
N ARG A 108 -36.64 22.23 6.88
CA ARG A 108 -37.53 21.90 5.77
C ARG A 108 -37.66 23.04 4.76
N GLU A 109 -37.18 24.21 5.16
CA GLU A 109 -37.20 25.43 4.37
C GLU A 109 -35.75 25.87 4.11
N CYS A 110 -35.56 26.59 3.03
CA CYS A 110 -34.28 27.17 2.68
C CYS A 110 -33.80 28.10 3.81
N VAL A 111 -32.55 28.04 4.15
CA VAL A 111 -31.93 28.79 5.25
C VAL A 111 -31.11 29.95 4.71
N ILE A 112 -30.53 29.80 3.53
CA ILE A 112 -29.69 30.81 2.87
C ILE A 112 -30.37 31.25 1.58
N CYS A 113 -30.97 32.47 1.61
CA CYS A 113 -31.64 33.07 0.49
C CYS A 113 -30.68 33.96 -0.33
N ALA A 114 -30.81 33.91 -1.65
CA ALA A 114 -29.88 34.58 -2.56
C ALA A 114 -29.92 36.12 -2.42
N ASP A 115 -31.13 36.72 -2.35
CA ASP A 115 -31.29 38.12 -2.23
C ASP A 115 -30.68 38.69 -0.94
N GLU A 116 -30.87 37.96 0.18
CA GLU A 116 -30.35 38.38 1.47
C GLU A 116 -28.83 38.23 1.55
N LEU A 117 -28.28 37.13 0.97
CA LEU A 117 -26.84 36.96 0.89
C LEU A 117 -26.19 38.03 0.00
N SER A 118 -26.74 38.27 -1.17
CA SER A 118 -26.25 39.30 -2.09
C SER A 118 -26.23 40.70 -1.41
N ALA A 119 -27.34 41.08 -0.78
CA ALA A 119 -27.44 42.35 -0.06
C ALA A 119 -26.46 42.43 1.14
N ALA A 120 -26.21 41.32 1.83
CA ALA A 120 -25.26 41.28 2.93
C ALA A 120 -23.82 41.41 2.43
N ARG A 121 -23.46 40.76 1.33
CA ARG A 121 -22.14 40.86 0.70
C ARG A 121 -21.88 42.29 0.19
N ASP A 122 -22.90 42.91 -0.39
CA ASP A 122 -22.81 44.34 -0.81
C ASP A 122 -22.54 45.26 0.36
N ARG A 123 -23.30 45.10 1.46
CA ARG A 123 -23.08 45.93 2.68
C ARG A 123 -21.71 45.72 3.30
N ALA A 124 -21.20 44.47 3.23
CA ALA A 124 -19.89 44.12 3.77
C ALA A 124 -18.71 44.45 2.84
N GLY A 125 -18.98 44.94 1.61
CA GLY A 125 -17.93 45.21 0.61
C GLY A 125 -17.24 43.94 0.10
N MET A 126 -17.96 42.84 0.05
CA MET A 126 -17.45 41.51 -0.31
C MET A 126 -17.85 41.06 -1.73
N GLN A 127 -18.29 42.00 -2.60
CA GLN A 127 -18.60 41.73 -4.00
C GLN A 127 -17.36 41.15 -4.71
N GLY A 128 -17.57 40.12 -5.51
CA GLY A 128 -16.51 39.45 -6.26
C GLY A 128 -15.49 38.68 -5.44
N ARG A 129 -15.51 38.76 -4.11
CA ARG A 129 -14.62 37.97 -3.25
C ARG A 129 -15.03 36.48 -3.31
N ALA A 130 -14.05 35.63 -3.49
CA ALA A 130 -14.33 34.18 -3.56
C ALA A 130 -14.96 33.67 -2.26
N CYS A 131 -16.07 32.94 -2.41
CA CYS A 131 -16.76 32.22 -1.35
C CYS A 131 -17.21 30.87 -1.88
N VAL A 132 -16.94 29.82 -1.16
CA VAL A 132 -17.40 28.47 -1.46
C VAL A 132 -18.50 28.09 -0.48
N ILE A 133 -19.67 27.74 -1.01
CA ILE A 133 -20.79 27.24 -0.21
C ILE A 133 -20.98 25.77 -0.54
N VAL A 134 -20.94 24.91 0.47
CA VAL A 134 -21.20 23.50 0.37
C VAL A 134 -22.50 23.18 1.10
N ASP A 135 -23.52 22.74 0.34
CA ASP A 135 -24.83 22.37 0.86
C ASP A 135 -24.98 20.86 0.90
N GLU A 136 -24.86 20.28 2.09
CA GLU A 136 -25.04 18.86 2.36
C GLU A 136 -26.42 18.54 2.97
N ALA A 137 -27.31 19.50 3.01
CA ALA A 137 -28.64 19.34 3.60
C ALA A 137 -29.63 18.62 2.67
N VAL A 138 -30.56 17.88 3.27
CA VAL A 138 -31.73 17.28 2.59
C VAL A 138 -32.98 17.55 3.44
N PRO A 139 -33.93 18.37 2.96
CA PRO A 139 -33.91 19.15 1.72
C PRO A 139 -32.83 20.23 1.73
N ARG A 140 -32.56 20.88 0.60
CA ARG A 140 -31.51 21.88 0.45
C ARG A 140 -31.71 23.09 1.39
N ASP A 141 -30.62 23.52 1.97
CA ASP A 141 -30.56 24.73 2.83
C ASP A 141 -30.32 26.00 2.03
N VAL A 142 -29.73 25.91 0.83
CA VAL A 142 -29.26 27.04 0.03
C VAL A 142 -30.03 27.16 -1.26
N GLU A 143 -30.53 28.35 -1.56
CA GLU A 143 -31.18 28.64 -2.84
C GLU A 143 -30.19 28.51 -4.00
N ASP A 144 -30.63 27.85 -5.10
CA ASP A 144 -29.81 27.68 -6.30
C ASP A 144 -29.30 29.01 -6.88
N ALA A 145 -30.11 30.06 -6.77
CA ALA A 145 -29.75 31.42 -7.20
C ALA A 145 -28.53 32.01 -6.46
N CYS A 146 -28.10 31.45 -5.33
CA CYS A 146 -26.85 31.85 -4.69
C CYS A 146 -25.62 31.59 -5.58
N ALA A 147 -25.70 30.66 -6.51
CA ALA A 147 -24.65 30.36 -7.49
C ALA A 147 -24.43 31.51 -8.51
N ASP A 148 -25.44 32.36 -8.71
CA ASP A 148 -25.38 33.49 -9.64
C ASP A 148 -24.74 34.73 -9.00
N ILE A 149 -24.49 34.73 -7.69
CA ILE A 149 -23.83 35.83 -6.98
C ILE A 149 -22.35 35.85 -7.35
N ASP A 150 -21.85 37.00 -7.75
CA ASP A 150 -20.44 37.17 -8.13
C ASP A 150 -19.48 36.75 -7.01
N GLY A 151 -18.52 35.89 -7.36
CA GLY A 151 -17.55 35.31 -6.43
C GLY A 151 -18.06 34.12 -5.61
N VAL A 152 -19.35 33.76 -5.66
CA VAL A 152 -19.89 32.59 -4.96
C VAL A 152 -19.83 31.33 -5.84
N ARG A 153 -19.39 30.23 -5.24
CA ARG A 153 -19.45 28.89 -5.84
C ARG A 153 -20.25 27.98 -4.94
N LEU A 154 -21.37 27.48 -5.45
CA LEU A 154 -22.26 26.59 -4.73
C LEU A 154 -22.02 25.14 -5.15
N TYR A 155 -21.78 24.27 -4.17
CA TYR A 155 -21.70 22.83 -4.34
C TYR A 155 -22.80 22.17 -3.50
N ASN A 156 -23.78 21.59 -4.17
CA ASN A 156 -24.82 20.78 -3.54
C ASN A 156 -24.42 19.29 -3.55
N LEU A 157 -25.25 18.43 -2.97
CA LEU A 157 -24.99 16.99 -2.90
C LEU A 157 -24.77 16.34 -4.27
N GLU A 158 -25.50 16.80 -5.31
CA GLU A 158 -25.35 16.26 -6.67
C GLU A 158 -24.00 16.63 -7.28
N ALA A 159 -23.55 17.89 -7.09
CA ALA A 159 -22.25 18.35 -7.53
C ALA A 159 -21.12 17.62 -6.79
N LEU A 160 -21.27 17.40 -5.47
CA LEU A 160 -20.31 16.62 -4.69
C LEU A 160 -20.27 15.15 -5.14
N ALA A 161 -21.44 14.52 -5.41
CA ALA A 161 -21.52 13.16 -5.92
C ALA A 161 -20.82 13.02 -7.27
N SER A 162 -21.00 13.99 -8.19
CA SER A 162 -20.28 13.98 -9.48
C SER A 162 -18.77 14.02 -9.30
N ILE A 163 -18.27 14.82 -8.35
CA ILE A 163 -16.82 14.87 -8.04
C ILE A 163 -16.33 13.52 -7.47
N VAL A 164 -17.14 12.87 -6.63
CA VAL A 164 -16.83 11.52 -6.12
C VAL A 164 -16.76 10.51 -7.25
N ASP A 165 -17.72 10.54 -8.17
CA ASP A 165 -17.79 9.62 -9.31
C ASP A 165 -16.61 9.82 -10.27
N GLU A 166 -16.22 11.06 -10.55
CA GLU A 166 -15.03 11.38 -11.35
C GLU A 166 -13.75 10.83 -10.67
N GLY A 167 -13.58 11.07 -9.38
CA GLY A 167 -12.45 10.54 -8.62
C GLY A 167 -12.43 9.01 -8.55
N MET A 168 -13.62 8.37 -8.52
CA MET A 168 -13.71 6.91 -8.59
C MET A 168 -13.30 6.40 -9.99
N ALA A 169 -13.71 7.06 -11.06
CA ALA A 169 -13.32 6.69 -12.41
C ALA A 169 -11.80 6.79 -12.63
N GLU A 170 -11.15 7.84 -12.10
CA GLU A 170 -9.69 7.99 -12.13
C GLU A 170 -8.97 6.89 -11.34
N ARG A 171 -9.51 6.49 -10.19
CA ARG A 171 -8.99 5.35 -9.42
C ARG A 171 -9.08 4.04 -10.17
N VAL A 172 -10.23 3.76 -10.79
CA VAL A 172 -10.42 2.56 -11.60
C VAL A 172 -9.45 2.56 -12.77
N ALA A 173 -9.23 3.69 -13.44
CA ALA A 173 -8.25 3.82 -14.50
C ALA A 173 -6.80 3.56 -14.03
N SER A 174 -6.49 3.90 -12.78
CA SER A 174 -5.15 3.68 -12.20
C SER A 174 -4.89 2.26 -11.69
N VAL A 175 -5.88 1.37 -11.71
CA VAL A 175 -5.72 -0.04 -11.27
C VAL A 175 -4.63 -0.75 -12.08
N GLY A 176 -4.60 -0.55 -13.40
CA GLY A 176 -3.58 -1.15 -14.27
C GLY A 176 -2.14 -0.71 -13.92
N ASP A 177 -1.95 0.53 -13.48
CA ASP A 177 -0.65 1.02 -13.01
C ASP A 177 -0.23 0.36 -11.70
N VAL A 178 -1.19 0.14 -10.77
CA VAL A 178 -0.93 -0.57 -9.52
C VAL A 178 -0.60 -2.03 -9.76
N GLU A 179 -1.32 -2.70 -10.67
CA GLU A 179 -1.05 -4.09 -11.04
C GLU A 179 0.35 -4.25 -11.64
N ARG A 180 0.81 -3.29 -12.45
CA ARG A 180 2.19 -3.26 -12.96
C ARG A 180 3.21 -3.13 -11.84
N LEU A 181 2.98 -2.22 -10.87
CA LEU A 181 3.86 -2.07 -9.70
C LEU A 181 3.89 -3.35 -8.83
N ILE A 182 2.78 -4.07 -8.72
CA ILE A 182 2.71 -5.36 -8.03
C ILE A 182 3.56 -6.38 -8.77
N ALA A 183 3.41 -6.51 -10.08
CA ALA A 183 4.18 -7.46 -10.90
C ALA A 183 5.70 -7.20 -10.79
N GLU A 184 6.14 -5.94 -10.88
CA GLU A 184 7.54 -5.56 -10.68
C GLU A 184 8.08 -5.93 -9.29
N ALA A 185 7.26 -5.72 -8.25
CA ALA A 185 7.62 -6.06 -6.88
C ALA A 185 7.66 -7.59 -6.65
N GLU A 186 6.77 -8.34 -7.27
CA GLU A 186 6.76 -9.80 -7.25
C GLU A 186 8.04 -10.36 -7.90
N GLU A 187 8.41 -9.91 -9.09
CA GLU A 187 9.64 -10.32 -9.75
C GLU A 187 10.87 -10.04 -8.88
N SER A 188 10.95 -8.83 -8.33
CA SER A 188 12.05 -8.44 -7.44
C SER A 188 12.12 -9.29 -6.17
N PHE A 189 10.96 -9.61 -5.58
CA PHE A 189 10.86 -10.44 -4.38
C PHE A 189 11.28 -11.89 -4.68
N PHE A 190 10.83 -12.46 -5.78
CA PHE A 190 11.21 -13.82 -6.17
C PHE A 190 12.70 -13.92 -6.48
N ALA A 191 13.28 -12.95 -7.19
CA ALA A 191 14.72 -12.89 -7.45
C ALA A 191 15.54 -12.82 -6.14
N TRP A 192 15.11 -11.97 -5.19
CA TRP A 192 15.75 -11.88 -3.88
C TRP A 192 15.62 -13.18 -3.07
N MET A 193 14.45 -13.82 -3.06
CA MET A 193 14.21 -15.06 -2.35
C MET A 193 15.06 -16.21 -2.90
N GLN A 194 15.21 -16.28 -4.22
CA GLN A 194 16.04 -17.28 -4.89
C GLN A 194 17.52 -17.13 -4.51
N GLN A 195 18.06 -15.92 -4.46
CA GLN A 195 19.45 -15.67 -4.05
C GLN A 195 19.73 -16.14 -2.63
N ARG A 196 18.78 -16.03 -1.70
CA ARG A 196 18.98 -16.45 -0.31
C ARG A 196 19.14 -17.96 -0.12
N ASN A 197 18.63 -18.78 -1.01
CA ASN A 197 18.65 -20.25 -0.89
C ASN A 197 19.98 -20.86 -1.39
N VAL A 198 20.69 -20.19 -2.29
CA VAL A 198 21.93 -20.71 -2.90
C VAL A 198 23.09 -20.70 -1.92
N VAL A 199 23.29 -19.63 -1.18
CA VAL A 199 24.42 -19.50 -0.24
C VAL A 199 24.38 -20.54 0.89
N PRO A 200 23.26 -20.76 1.59
CA PRO A 200 23.14 -21.83 2.58
C PRO A 200 23.39 -23.22 1.98
N THR A 201 22.89 -23.46 0.76
CA THR A 201 23.09 -24.74 0.06
C THR A 201 24.58 -24.98 -0.24
N ILE A 202 25.29 -23.99 -0.77
CA ILE A 202 26.73 -24.09 -1.02
C ILE A 202 27.49 -24.36 0.28
N LYS A 203 27.17 -23.66 1.37
CA LYS A 203 27.80 -23.90 2.69
C LYS A 203 27.57 -25.34 3.17
N ALA A 204 26.34 -25.84 3.03
CA ALA A 204 26.02 -27.20 3.45
C ALA A 204 26.73 -28.27 2.59
N ILE A 205 26.91 -28.02 1.28
CA ILE A 205 27.69 -28.89 0.39
C ILE A 205 29.15 -28.96 0.86
N TYR A 206 29.79 -27.82 1.16
CA TYR A 206 31.18 -27.79 1.66
C TYR A 206 31.30 -28.48 3.01
N ALA A 207 30.40 -28.20 3.97
CA ALA A 207 30.41 -28.86 5.29
C ALA A 207 30.31 -30.39 5.17
N LYS A 208 29.51 -30.89 4.25
CA LYS A 208 29.40 -32.34 3.99
C LYS A 208 30.66 -32.90 3.35
N GLY A 209 31.28 -32.12 2.46
CA GLY A 209 32.59 -32.48 1.89
C GLY A 209 33.70 -32.53 2.93
N GLU A 210 33.76 -31.55 3.83
CA GLU A 210 34.70 -31.50 4.95
C GLU A 210 34.54 -32.71 5.87
N ALA A 211 33.29 -33.03 6.26
CA ALA A 211 33.04 -34.21 7.09
C ALA A 211 33.47 -35.54 6.41
N ALA A 212 33.30 -35.64 5.08
CA ALA A 212 33.79 -36.81 4.35
C ALA A 212 35.32 -36.90 4.32
N VAL A 213 36.00 -35.77 4.10
CA VAL A 213 37.47 -35.71 4.16
C VAL A 213 37.96 -36.12 5.54
N ASP A 214 37.39 -35.61 6.61
CA ASP A 214 37.80 -35.92 7.99
C ASP A 214 37.61 -37.41 8.33
N ALA A 215 36.50 -38.01 7.86
CA ALA A 215 36.25 -39.43 8.05
C ALA A 215 37.29 -40.31 7.33
N GLU A 216 37.59 -39.99 6.05
CA GLU A 216 38.55 -40.75 5.26
C GLU A 216 40.02 -40.51 5.75
N LEU A 217 40.32 -39.31 6.18
CA LEU A 217 41.59 -38.97 6.78
C LEU A 217 41.86 -39.82 8.07
N SER A 218 40.84 -39.86 8.93
CA SER A 218 40.89 -40.69 10.14
C SER A 218 41.10 -42.17 9.83
N ARG A 219 40.50 -42.66 8.74
CA ARG A 219 40.68 -44.05 8.26
C ARG A 219 42.10 -44.27 7.73
N ALA A 220 42.59 -43.35 6.88
CA ALA A 220 43.94 -43.40 6.32
C ALA A 220 45.02 -43.41 7.38
N MET A 221 44.89 -42.53 8.39
CA MET A 221 45.86 -42.47 9.52
C MET A 221 45.89 -43.79 10.30
N ARG A 222 44.72 -44.37 10.63
CA ARG A 222 44.69 -45.69 11.30
C ARG A 222 45.36 -46.78 10.47
N SER A 223 45.13 -46.79 9.16
CA SER A 223 45.75 -47.76 8.25
C SER A 223 47.29 -47.59 8.19
N LEU A 224 47.77 -46.34 8.12
CA LEU A 224 49.22 -46.04 8.11
C LEU A 224 49.88 -46.49 9.41
N THR A 225 49.31 -46.17 10.57
CA THR A 225 49.79 -46.60 11.88
C THR A 225 49.86 -48.13 11.95
N SER A 226 48.81 -48.83 11.45
CA SER A 226 48.78 -50.32 11.43
C SER A 226 49.86 -50.95 10.55
N VAL A 227 50.18 -50.30 9.42
CA VAL A 227 51.20 -50.84 8.47
C VAL A 227 52.61 -50.56 8.95
N ARG A 228 52.85 -49.38 9.55
CA ARG A 228 54.18 -48.91 9.98
C ARG A 228 54.54 -49.35 11.39
N GLY A 229 53.56 -49.57 12.26
CA GLY A 229 53.76 -49.83 13.69
C GLY A 229 54.07 -48.57 14.51
N GLU A 230 54.05 -47.38 13.91
CA GLU A 230 54.32 -46.07 14.50
C GLU A 230 53.16 -45.12 14.23
N GLU A 231 52.90 -44.17 15.13
CA GLU A 231 51.90 -43.14 14.94
C GLU A 231 52.29 -42.19 13.81
N VAL A 232 51.25 -41.66 13.10
CA VAL A 232 51.43 -40.66 12.04
C VAL A 232 51.87 -39.33 12.68
N SER A 233 53.00 -38.76 12.22
CA SER A 233 53.49 -37.49 12.70
C SER A 233 52.58 -36.31 12.34
N ASP A 234 52.70 -35.19 13.07
CA ASP A 234 51.93 -33.99 12.80
C ASP A 234 52.15 -33.41 11.39
N ASP A 235 53.39 -33.51 10.87
CA ASP A 235 53.74 -33.06 9.52
C ASP A 235 53.06 -33.93 8.45
N GLU A 236 53.10 -35.27 8.62
CA GLU A 236 52.38 -36.18 7.72
C GLU A 236 50.86 -35.97 7.75
N ARG A 237 50.33 -35.74 8.95
CA ARG A 237 48.93 -35.38 9.13
C ARG A 237 48.58 -34.12 8.36
N ALA A 238 49.36 -33.04 8.49
CA ALA A 238 49.15 -31.78 7.80
C ALA A 238 49.14 -31.94 6.26
N VAL A 239 50.06 -32.76 5.74
CA VAL A 239 50.14 -33.09 4.31
C VAL A 239 48.88 -33.82 3.83
N LEU A 240 48.39 -34.80 4.59
CA LEU A 240 47.20 -35.57 4.25
C LEU A 240 45.91 -34.68 4.33
N GLU A 241 45.84 -33.81 5.32
CA GLU A 241 44.73 -32.82 5.46
C GLU A 241 44.71 -31.86 4.29
N ALA A 242 45.87 -31.32 3.92
CA ALA A 242 46.00 -30.42 2.77
C ALA A 242 45.61 -31.10 1.45
N PHE A 243 46.02 -32.37 1.28
CA PHE A 243 45.68 -33.17 0.12
C PHE A 243 44.18 -33.44 0.01
N GLY A 244 43.54 -33.91 1.08
CA GLY A 244 42.10 -34.15 1.13
C GLY A 244 41.27 -32.90 0.85
N SER A 245 41.61 -31.79 1.51
CA SER A 245 40.98 -30.48 1.31
C SER A 245 41.16 -29.97 -0.12
N SER A 246 42.34 -30.17 -0.72
CA SER A 246 42.60 -29.76 -2.10
C SER A 246 41.74 -30.51 -3.11
N ILE A 247 41.59 -31.83 -2.97
CA ILE A 247 40.75 -32.66 -3.84
C ILE A 247 39.27 -32.22 -3.70
N MET A 248 38.77 -32.12 -2.47
CA MET A 248 37.39 -31.70 -2.20
C MET A 248 37.11 -30.34 -2.85
N LYS A 249 37.98 -29.35 -2.61
CA LYS A 249 37.81 -28.01 -3.20
C LYS A 249 37.78 -28.06 -4.72
N LYS A 250 38.65 -28.84 -5.36
CA LYS A 250 38.69 -28.98 -6.82
C LYS A 250 37.41 -29.62 -7.39
N ILE A 251 36.86 -30.65 -6.72
CA ILE A 251 35.63 -31.31 -7.14
C ILE A 251 34.41 -30.39 -6.95
N LEU A 252 34.29 -29.70 -5.83
CA LEU A 252 33.15 -28.87 -5.51
C LEU A 252 33.16 -27.49 -6.19
N HIS A 253 34.32 -27.02 -6.66
CA HIS A 253 34.50 -25.70 -7.26
C HIS A 253 33.58 -25.49 -8.49
N GLY A 254 33.58 -26.40 -9.43
CA GLY A 254 32.78 -26.31 -10.65
C GLY A 254 31.27 -26.25 -10.38
N PRO A 255 30.69 -27.24 -9.65
CA PRO A 255 29.29 -27.23 -9.29
C PRO A 255 28.84 -26.00 -8.50
N THR A 256 29.64 -25.54 -7.52
CA THR A 256 29.27 -24.38 -6.67
C THR A 256 29.34 -23.05 -7.41
N ILE A 257 30.28 -22.89 -8.36
CA ILE A 257 30.29 -21.72 -9.26
C ILE A 257 29.05 -21.71 -10.13
N ARG A 258 28.67 -22.84 -10.72
CA ARG A 258 27.44 -22.93 -11.54
C ARG A 258 26.19 -22.58 -10.73
N LEU A 259 26.04 -23.15 -9.52
CA LEU A 259 24.94 -22.82 -8.62
C LEU A 259 24.89 -21.32 -8.31
N ARG A 260 26.05 -20.69 -8.07
CA ARG A 260 26.11 -19.25 -7.82
C ARG A 260 25.77 -18.43 -9.06
N LYS A 261 26.21 -18.85 -10.25
CA LYS A 261 25.89 -18.16 -11.51
C LYS A 261 24.40 -18.24 -11.82
N GLU A 262 23.79 -19.38 -11.60
CA GLU A 262 22.35 -19.59 -11.82
C GLU A 262 21.46 -19.05 -10.70
N SER A 263 22.05 -18.44 -9.64
CA SER A 263 21.27 -17.92 -8.51
C SER A 263 20.27 -16.83 -8.87
N SER A 264 20.46 -16.16 -10.00
CA SER A 264 19.59 -15.11 -10.51
C SER A 264 18.67 -15.58 -11.66
N SER A 265 18.76 -16.85 -12.07
CA SER A 265 17.92 -17.40 -13.12
C SER A 265 16.54 -17.83 -12.60
N ALA A 266 15.56 -17.90 -13.47
CA ALA A 266 14.22 -18.42 -13.16
C ALA A 266 14.29 -19.87 -12.64
N ASP A 267 15.30 -20.63 -13.04
CA ASP A 267 15.52 -22.03 -12.68
C ASP A 267 16.37 -22.22 -11.41
N SER A 268 16.75 -21.14 -10.74
CA SER A 268 17.60 -21.15 -9.53
C SER A 268 17.06 -22.09 -8.44
N TYR A 269 15.75 -22.08 -8.23
CA TYR A 269 15.10 -22.96 -7.26
C TYR A 269 15.28 -24.44 -7.63
N TYR A 270 15.13 -24.75 -8.91
CA TYR A 270 15.28 -26.13 -9.42
C TYR A 270 16.72 -26.64 -9.23
N TYR A 271 17.73 -25.87 -9.65
CA TYR A 271 19.13 -26.24 -9.49
C TYR A 271 19.55 -26.35 -8.02
N THR A 272 19.05 -25.45 -7.18
CA THR A 272 19.33 -25.48 -5.74
C THR A 272 18.68 -26.71 -5.08
N GLY A 273 17.46 -27.04 -5.45
CA GLY A 273 16.74 -28.23 -4.99
C GLY A 273 17.42 -29.52 -5.44
N ALA A 274 17.80 -29.61 -6.71
CA ALA A 274 18.53 -30.75 -7.26
C ALA A 274 19.89 -30.95 -6.56
N ALA A 275 20.65 -29.88 -6.34
CA ALA A 275 21.90 -29.94 -5.61
C ALA A 275 21.71 -30.43 -4.16
N ARG A 276 20.71 -29.93 -3.44
CA ARG A 276 20.38 -30.41 -2.09
C ARG A 276 20.04 -31.88 -2.06
N TYR A 277 19.24 -32.36 -3.03
CA TYR A 277 18.89 -33.75 -3.18
C TYR A 277 20.12 -34.62 -3.46
N LEU A 278 20.93 -34.26 -4.48
CA LEU A 278 22.11 -35.03 -4.89
C LEU A 278 23.17 -35.14 -3.79
N PHE A 279 23.36 -34.08 -2.99
CA PHE A 279 24.28 -34.08 -1.87
C PHE A 279 23.66 -34.62 -0.57
N GLY A 280 22.39 -35.03 -0.56
CA GLY A 280 21.69 -35.55 0.63
C GLY A 280 21.64 -34.53 1.77
N ILE A 281 21.51 -33.26 1.45
CA ILE A 281 21.28 -32.19 2.41
C ILE A 281 19.78 -32.21 2.70
N GLU A 282 19.38 -32.30 4.00
CA GLU A 282 17.96 -32.32 4.37
C GLU A 282 17.24 -31.14 3.72
N THR A 283 16.24 -31.44 2.93
CA THR A 283 15.37 -30.46 2.36
C THR A 283 14.42 -29.98 3.45
N PHE A 284 14.19 -28.67 3.56
CA PHE A 284 12.94 -28.18 4.13
C PHE A 284 11.78 -29.02 3.58
N PRO A 285 10.81 -29.44 4.40
CA PRO A 285 9.64 -30.13 3.88
C PRO A 285 9.09 -29.25 2.76
N LEU A 286 9.01 -29.82 1.57
CA LEU A 286 8.40 -29.19 0.40
C LEU A 286 6.95 -28.89 0.78
N GLY A 287 6.72 -27.72 1.39
CA GLY A 287 5.38 -27.20 1.60
C GLY A 287 4.72 -27.06 0.25
N THR A 288 3.72 -27.87 0.03
CA THR A 288 2.69 -27.82 -1.02
C THR A 288 2.99 -26.88 -2.20
N HIS A 289 3.65 -27.42 -3.21
CA HIS A 289 3.99 -26.73 -4.46
C HIS A 289 2.76 -26.49 -5.35
N HIS A 290 1.89 -25.56 -4.96
CA HIS A 290 0.79 -25.15 -5.84
C HIS A 290 1.16 -24.07 -6.88
N HIS A 291 2.36 -23.48 -6.82
CA HIS A 291 2.75 -22.38 -7.72
C HIS A 291 3.73 -22.76 -8.85
N ALA A 292 4.54 -23.82 -8.70
CA ALA A 292 5.52 -24.20 -9.73
C ALA A 292 4.86 -24.88 -10.95
N CYS A 293 3.70 -25.52 -10.77
CA CYS A 293 3.00 -26.21 -11.85
C CYS A 293 2.41 -25.25 -12.91
N GLY A 294 1.95 -24.04 -12.52
CA GLY A 294 1.27 -23.11 -13.40
C GLY A 294 2.13 -22.59 -14.56
N THR A 295 3.44 -22.45 -14.36
CA THR A 295 4.37 -21.93 -15.38
C THR A 295 4.92 -23.03 -16.27
N ALA A 296 5.26 -24.20 -15.71
CA ALA A 296 5.76 -25.34 -16.46
C ALA A 296 4.70 -25.94 -17.41
N CYS A 297 3.43 -26.02 -16.97
CA CYS A 297 2.34 -26.49 -17.81
C CYS A 297 2.00 -25.56 -18.99
N ARG A 298 2.27 -24.25 -18.87
CA ARG A 298 2.07 -23.29 -19.98
C ARG A 298 3.17 -23.35 -21.04
N SER A 299 4.35 -23.85 -20.71
CA SER A 299 5.50 -23.93 -21.62
C SER A 299 5.62 -25.28 -22.35
N GLY A 300 4.71 -26.24 -22.12
CA GLY A 300 4.75 -27.56 -22.76
C GLY A 300 5.91 -28.46 -22.30
N LEU A 301 6.61 -28.09 -21.22
CA LEU A 301 7.68 -28.90 -20.65
C LEU A 301 7.09 -29.99 -19.72
N PRO A 302 7.71 -31.21 -19.66
CA PRO A 302 7.26 -32.26 -18.79
C PRO A 302 7.30 -31.81 -17.32
N CYS A 303 6.21 -32.10 -16.58
CA CYS A 303 6.09 -31.74 -15.17
C CYS A 303 7.24 -32.38 -14.36
N PRO A 304 8.05 -31.57 -13.66
CA PRO A 304 9.22 -32.08 -12.91
C PRO A 304 8.86 -32.86 -11.64
N VAL A 305 7.58 -32.87 -11.26
CA VAL A 305 7.07 -33.64 -10.11
C VAL A 305 6.38 -34.87 -10.67
N GLY A 306 6.84 -36.05 -10.33
CA GLY A 306 6.22 -37.31 -10.75
C GLY A 306 4.70 -37.24 -10.50
N VAL A 307 3.92 -37.50 -11.55
CA VAL A 307 2.47 -37.32 -11.56
C VAL A 307 1.84 -38.47 -10.77
N ASP A 308 1.37 -38.18 -9.55
CA ASP A 308 0.42 -39.07 -8.89
C ASP A 308 -1.01 -38.75 -9.36
N GLU A 309 -1.96 -39.67 -9.13
CA GLU A 309 -3.34 -39.55 -9.60
C GLU A 309 -4.07 -38.32 -9.04
N SER A 310 -3.69 -37.83 -7.84
CA SER A 310 -4.27 -36.66 -7.19
C SER A 310 -3.94 -35.34 -7.92
N HIS A 311 -2.81 -35.28 -8.60
CA HIS A 311 -2.37 -34.13 -9.39
C HIS A 311 -3.15 -33.98 -10.72
N ARG A 312 -3.56 -35.11 -11.31
CA ARG A 312 -4.35 -35.11 -12.56
C ARG A 312 -5.75 -34.52 -12.37
N GLU A 313 -6.40 -34.82 -11.25
CA GLU A 313 -7.73 -34.29 -10.94
C GLU A 313 -7.74 -32.75 -10.74
N VAL A 314 -6.71 -32.18 -10.09
CA VAL A 314 -6.60 -30.75 -9.85
C VAL A 314 -6.31 -29.97 -11.14
N CYS A 315 -5.52 -30.53 -12.05
CA CYS A 315 -5.25 -29.89 -13.36
C CYS A 315 -6.46 -29.95 -14.29
N SER A 316 -7.19 -31.08 -14.31
CA SER A 316 -8.39 -31.25 -15.13
C SER A 316 -9.55 -30.37 -14.70
N SER A 317 -9.73 -30.14 -13.40
CA SER A 317 -10.76 -29.24 -12.86
C SER A 317 -10.54 -27.75 -13.17
N ARG A 318 -9.33 -27.40 -13.65
CA ARG A 318 -8.96 -26.01 -14.04
C ARG A 318 -8.86 -25.80 -15.54
N GLY A 319 -9.34 -26.74 -16.37
CA GLY A 319 -9.41 -26.58 -17.83
C GLY A 319 -8.06 -26.60 -18.55
N ILE A 320 -7.01 -27.14 -17.94
CA ILE A 320 -5.68 -27.31 -18.54
C ILE A 320 -5.65 -28.69 -19.20
N ALA A 321 -5.75 -28.73 -20.54
CA ALA A 321 -5.65 -29.96 -21.30
C ALA A 321 -4.20 -30.50 -21.23
N HIS A 322 -4.07 -31.78 -20.83
CA HIS A 322 -2.82 -32.51 -20.97
C HIS A 322 -2.71 -33.00 -22.41
N ALA A 323 -1.72 -32.52 -23.15
CA ALA A 323 -1.25 -33.16 -24.38
C ALA A 323 -0.20 -34.20 -24.02
#